data_f399d76efe1aa40e2cda44046b055961
#
_entry.id   f399d76efe1aa40e2cda44046b055961
#
_cell.length_a   1.000
_cell.length_b   1.000
_cell.length_c   1.000
_cell.angle_alpha   90.00
_cell.angle_beta   90.00
_cell.angle_gamma   90.00
#
_symmetry.space_group_name_H-M   'P 1'
#
loop_
_entity.id
_entity.type
_entity.pdbx_description
1 polymer ?
#
loop_
_entity_poly.entity_id
_entity_poly.type
_entity_poly.pdbx_seq_one_letter_code
_entity_poly.pdbx_strand_id
1 'polypeptide(L)'
;EIMVQIPENPLILVDGSSYLYRAYHAFPPLTNSAGEPTGAMYGVLNMLRSLILQYQPTHAVVVFDAKGKTFRDELFEHYKSHRPPMPDDLRAQIEPLHAMVKAMGLPLMAVPGVEADDDIGTLAREAEKVGRPVLISTGDKDMAQLVTPGITLINTMTNTILGPDEVVTKYGVPPELIIDFLALMGDSSDNIPGVPGVGEKTAQALLQGLGGLDTLYAEPEKIAGLAFRGAKTMAAKLEQNKEVAYLSYQLATIKTDVELELGCEDLLVAQPIADELLTLFKKYEFKRWITDVESGKWMQVKGVKPAAK
;
A
#
# COMPACT_ATOMS: atom_id res chain seq x y z
N GLU A 1 22.53 1.43 17.29
CA GLU A 1 21.34 1.70 16.48
C GLU A 1 20.14 0.92 17.01
N ILE A 2 19.07 1.64 17.31
CA ILE A 2 17.82 0.99 17.69
C ILE A 2 17.06 0.68 16.40
N MET A 3 17.00 -0.59 16.04
CA MET A 3 16.20 -1.01 14.90
C MET A 3 14.73 -1.02 15.29
N VAL A 4 13.86 -0.65 14.34
CA VAL A 4 12.42 -0.77 14.52
C VAL A 4 12.08 -2.23 14.77
N GLN A 5 11.40 -2.47 15.86
CA GLN A 5 10.93 -3.82 16.18
C GLN A 5 9.45 -3.94 15.86
N ILE A 6 9.10 -4.99 15.16
CA ILE A 6 7.71 -5.30 14.87
C ILE A 6 7.18 -6.10 16.04
N PRO A 7 6.11 -5.62 16.72
CA PRO A 7 5.50 -6.37 17.80
C PRO A 7 5.04 -7.76 17.35
N GLU A 8 4.96 -8.66 18.31
CA GLU A 8 4.52 -10.01 18.05
C GLU A 8 3.06 -10.07 17.58
N ASN A 9 2.78 -10.92 16.60
CA ASN A 9 1.45 -11.12 16.03
C ASN A 9 0.74 -9.83 15.61
N PRO A 10 1.35 -9.01 14.74
CA PRO A 10 0.64 -7.83 14.22
C PRO A 10 -0.48 -8.24 13.27
N LEU A 11 -1.50 -7.38 13.16
CA LEU A 11 -2.42 -7.47 12.02
C LEU A 11 -1.64 -7.12 10.76
N ILE A 12 -1.60 -8.02 9.80
CA ILE A 12 -0.87 -7.78 8.54
C ILE A 12 -1.83 -7.35 7.45
N LEU A 13 -1.59 -6.14 6.94
CA LEU A 13 -2.34 -5.58 5.81
C LEU A 13 -1.43 -5.58 4.60
N VAL A 14 -1.77 -6.36 3.58
CA VAL A 14 -0.96 -6.48 2.38
C VAL A 14 -1.57 -5.66 1.26
N ASP A 15 -0.78 -4.76 0.69
CA ASP A 15 -1.13 -4.02 -0.51
C ASP A 15 -0.97 -4.95 -1.72
N GLY A 16 -2.04 -5.67 -2.03
CA GLY A 16 -2.05 -6.68 -3.11
C GLY A 16 -1.82 -6.06 -4.49
N SER A 17 -2.32 -4.85 -4.72
CA SER A 17 -2.12 -4.16 -5.99
C SER A 17 -0.65 -3.80 -6.21
N SER A 18 0.04 -3.36 -5.16
CA SER A 18 1.48 -3.10 -5.19
C SER A 18 2.26 -4.39 -5.47
N TYR A 19 1.91 -5.48 -4.81
CA TYR A 19 2.53 -6.78 -5.02
C TYR A 19 2.35 -7.26 -6.47
N LEU A 20 1.12 -7.13 -6.97
CA LEU A 20 0.79 -7.56 -8.32
C LEU A 20 1.60 -6.80 -9.38
N TYR A 21 1.64 -5.49 -9.27
CA TYR A 21 2.35 -4.63 -10.21
C TYR A 21 3.85 -4.93 -10.18
N ARG A 22 4.41 -5.08 -9.00
CA ARG A 22 5.82 -5.40 -8.80
C ARG A 22 6.17 -6.76 -9.38
N ALA A 23 5.38 -7.79 -9.10
CA ALA A 23 5.62 -9.13 -9.63
C ALA A 23 5.55 -9.16 -11.15
N TYR A 24 4.62 -8.40 -11.73
CA TYR A 24 4.48 -8.32 -13.18
C TYR A 24 5.76 -7.75 -13.84
N HIS A 25 6.37 -6.74 -13.24
CA HIS A 25 7.55 -6.09 -13.80
C HIS A 25 8.87 -6.77 -13.43
N ALA A 26 8.91 -7.56 -12.36
CA ALA A 26 10.14 -8.18 -11.87
C ALA A 26 10.45 -9.52 -12.53
N PHE A 27 9.43 -10.24 -13.00
CA PHE A 27 9.60 -11.57 -13.57
C PHE A 27 9.52 -11.54 -15.08
N PRO A 28 10.28 -12.40 -15.79
CA PRO A 28 10.06 -12.56 -17.22
C PRO A 28 8.64 -13.08 -17.46
N PRO A 29 8.07 -12.84 -18.65
CA PRO A 29 6.73 -13.34 -18.95
C PRO A 29 6.74 -14.87 -18.99
N LEU A 30 6.22 -15.47 -17.91
CA LEU A 30 6.04 -16.91 -17.77
C LEU A 30 4.65 -17.30 -18.23
N THR A 31 4.55 -18.44 -18.89
CA THR A 31 3.28 -19.02 -19.33
C THR A 31 3.24 -20.50 -18.98
N ASN A 32 2.02 -21.04 -18.86
CA ASN A 32 1.85 -22.49 -18.81
C ASN A 32 1.84 -23.08 -20.22
N SER A 33 1.68 -24.41 -20.35
CA SER A 33 1.71 -25.07 -21.65
C SER A 33 0.51 -24.69 -22.55
N ALA A 34 -0.57 -24.17 -21.97
CA ALA A 34 -1.71 -23.64 -22.71
C ALA A 34 -1.50 -22.20 -23.19
N GLY A 35 -0.36 -21.60 -22.89
CA GLY A 35 -0.04 -20.22 -23.27
C GLY A 35 -0.63 -19.16 -22.34
N GLU A 36 -1.22 -19.55 -21.22
CA GLU A 36 -1.77 -18.62 -20.26
C GLU A 36 -0.65 -17.95 -19.44
N PRO A 37 -0.69 -16.62 -19.22
CA PRO A 37 0.34 -15.93 -18.44
C PRO A 37 0.25 -16.28 -16.96
N THR A 38 1.40 -16.53 -16.32
CA THR A 38 1.45 -17.00 -14.93
C THR A 38 2.47 -16.29 -14.05
N GLY A 39 3.34 -15.45 -14.64
CA GLY A 39 4.47 -14.87 -13.90
C GLY A 39 4.09 -13.97 -12.76
N ALA A 40 3.10 -13.09 -12.96
CA ALA A 40 2.67 -12.15 -11.93
C ALA A 40 2.03 -12.89 -10.75
N MET A 41 1.12 -13.82 -11.01
CA MET A 41 0.49 -14.57 -9.90
C MET A 41 1.50 -15.43 -9.15
N TYR A 42 2.45 -16.04 -9.84
CA TYR A 42 3.54 -16.77 -9.20
C TYR A 42 4.32 -15.87 -8.23
N GLY A 43 4.72 -14.70 -8.73
CA GLY A 43 5.47 -13.73 -7.92
C GLY A 43 4.73 -13.25 -6.70
N VAL A 44 3.45 -12.92 -6.84
CA VAL A 44 2.62 -12.47 -5.71
C VAL A 44 2.48 -13.57 -4.67
N LEU A 45 2.16 -14.79 -5.09
CA LEU A 45 2.03 -15.90 -4.14
C LEU A 45 3.33 -16.20 -3.42
N ASN A 46 4.45 -16.13 -4.11
CA ASN A 46 5.75 -16.35 -3.50
C ASN A 46 6.04 -15.31 -2.42
N MET A 47 5.75 -14.03 -2.68
CA MET A 47 5.92 -12.97 -1.70
C MET A 47 4.98 -13.14 -0.50
N LEU A 48 3.72 -13.49 -0.76
CA LEU A 48 2.74 -13.73 0.31
C LEU A 48 3.14 -14.92 1.19
N ARG A 49 3.58 -16.01 0.57
CA ARG A 49 4.04 -17.19 1.29
C ARG A 49 5.18 -16.84 2.25
N SER A 50 6.18 -16.12 1.74
CA SER A 50 7.32 -15.69 2.55
C SER A 50 6.90 -14.81 3.73
N LEU A 51 6.02 -13.85 3.49
CA LEU A 51 5.54 -12.93 4.50
C LEU A 51 4.79 -13.67 5.63
N ILE A 52 3.88 -14.55 5.25
CA ILE A 52 3.06 -15.30 6.22
C ILE A 52 3.94 -16.28 7.02
N LEU A 53 4.88 -16.95 6.38
CA LEU A 53 5.80 -17.86 7.08
C LEU A 53 6.70 -17.11 8.05
N GLN A 54 7.14 -15.91 7.71
CA GLN A 54 8.00 -15.10 8.56
C GLN A 54 7.28 -14.60 9.81
N TYR A 55 6.08 -14.08 9.67
CA TYR A 55 5.37 -13.41 10.76
C TYR A 55 4.34 -14.27 11.47
N GLN A 56 3.88 -15.34 10.86
CA GLN A 56 2.88 -16.25 11.44
C GLN A 56 1.68 -15.51 12.06
N PRO A 57 1.01 -14.61 11.31
CA PRO A 57 -0.08 -13.82 11.88
C PRO A 57 -1.33 -14.66 12.09
N THR A 58 -2.11 -14.33 13.13
CA THR A 58 -3.46 -14.85 13.27
C THR A 58 -4.46 -14.10 12.38
N HIS A 59 -4.16 -12.84 12.09
CA HIS A 59 -5.03 -11.96 11.29
C HIS A 59 -4.22 -11.30 10.18
N ALA A 60 -4.74 -11.36 8.97
CA ALA A 60 -4.15 -10.73 7.80
C ALA A 60 -5.21 -10.55 6.73
N VAL A 61 -4.97 -9.63 5.81
CA VAL A 61 -5.81 -9.46 4.62
C VAL A 61 -4.95 -9.01 3.46
N VAL A 62 -5.27 -9.50 2.27
CA VAL A 62 -4.66 -9.03 1.01
C VAL A 62 -5.69 -8.12 0.34
N VAL A 63 -5.34 -6.86 0.17
CA VAL A 63 -6.25 -5.84 -0.34
C VAL A 63 -5.87 -5.48 -1.76
N PHE A 64 -6.84 -5.56 -2.66
CA PHE A 64 -6.66 -5.20 -4.07
C PHE A 64 -7.57 -4.03 -4.43
N ASP A 65 -7.20 -3.29 -5.47
CA ASP A 65 -8.10 -2.32 -6.06
C ASP A 65 -9.25 -3.06 -6.76
N ALA A 66 -10.47 -2.54 -6.58
CA ALA A 66 -11.62 -3.03 -7.33
C ALA A 66 -11.65 -2.38 -8.71
N LYS A 67 -12.41 -2.97 -9.63
CA LYS A 67 -12.63 -2.39 -10.96
C LYS A 67 -13.48 -1.13 -10.86
N GLY A 68 -13.23 -0.18 -11.75
CA GLY A 68 -14.04 1.03 -11.88
C GLY A 68 -13.40 2.26 -11.25
N LYS A 69 -14.12 3.36 -11.34
CA LYS A 69 -13.65 4.65 -10.84
C LYS A 69 -13.80 4.77 -9.33
N THR A 70 -12.99 5.64 -8.76
CA THR A 70 -13.03 5.94 -7.32
C THR A 70 -13.45 7.39 -7.10
N PHE A 71 -13.63 7.77 -5.84
CA PHE A 71 -13.98 9.15 -5.48
C PHE A 71 -12.91 10.16 -5.91
N ARG A 72 -11.65 9.74 -6.08
CA ARG A 72 -10.60 10.63 -6.56
C ARG A 72 -10.79 11.00 -8.04
N ASP A 73 -11.29 10.08 -8.83
CA ASP A 73 -11.64 10.37 -10.24
C ASP A 73 -12.75 11.42 -10.34
N GLU A 74 -13.67 11.43 -9.38
CA GLU A 74 -14.72 12.46 -9.30
C GLU A 74 -14.17 13.80 -8.84
N LEU A 75 -13.18 13.81 -7.92
CA LEU A 75 -12.53 15.03 -7.47
C LEU A 75 -11.68 15.68 -8.55
N PHE A 76 -11.02 14.89 -9.37
CA PHE A 76 -10.07 15.36 -10.37
C PHE A 76 -10.01 14.37 -11.52
N GLU A 77 -10.57 14.76 -12.68
CA GLU A 77 -10.66 13.86 -13.84
C GLU A 77 -9.29 13.39 -14.36
N HIS A 78 -8.24 14.19 -14.13
CA HIS A 78 -6.88 13.85 -14.55
C HIS A 78 -6.13 12.96 -13.59
N TYR A 79 -6.73 12.61 -12.45
CA TYR A 79 -6.10 11.71 -11.48
C TYR A 79 -5.81 10.36 -12.14
N LYS A 80 -4.52 9.98 -12.15
CA LYS A 80 -4.02 8.76 -12.79
C LYS A 80 -4.37 8.61 -14.27
N SER A 81 -4.84 9.68 -14.93
CA SER A 81 -5.33 9.63 -16.32
C SER A 81 -4.24 9.29 -17.33
N HIS A 82 -2.98 9.57 -17.02
CA HIS A 82 -1.82 9.29 -17.89
C HIS A 82 -1.37 7.84 -17.83
N ARG A 83 -1.91 7.04 -16.90
CA ARG A 83 -1.54 5.64 -16.79
C ARG A 83 -2.12 4.84 -17.95
N PRO A 84 -1.31 3.97 -18.59
CA PRO A 84 -1.85 3.09 -19.61
C PRO A 84 -2.84 2.11 -18.98
N PRO A 85 -3.79 1.58 -19.75
CA PRO A 85 -4.68 0.55 -19.24
C PRO A 85 -3.87 -0.70 -18.84
N MET A 86 -4.42 -1.49 -17.93
CA MET A 86 -3.76 -2.71 -17.49
C MET A 86 -3.55 -3.65 -18.69
N PRO A 87 -2.33 -4.17 -18.89
CA PRO A 87 -2.08 -5.14 -19.96
C PRO A 87 -2.98 -6.38 -19.86
N ASP A 88 -3.37 -6.93 -20.99
CA ASP A 88 -4.26 -8.10 -21.02
C ASP A 88 -3.66 -9.32 -20.32
N ASP A 89 -2.36 -9.53 -20.47
CA ASP A 89 -1.67 -10.65 -19.83
C ASP A 89 -1.61 -10.50 -18.31
N LEU A 90 -1.62 -9.29 -17.78
CA LEU A 90 -1.75 -9.04 -16.35
C LEU A 90 -3.19 -9.23 -15.88
N ARG A 91 -4.14 -8.66 -16.64
CA ARG A 91 -5.57 -8.77 -16.31
C ARG A 91 -6.03 -10.21 -16.21
N ALA A 92 -5.55 -11.07 -17.11
CA ALA A 92 -5.90 -12.49 -17.13
C ALA A 92 -5.45 -13.24 -15.89
N GLN A 93 -4.48 -12.72 -15.14
CA GLN A 93 -3.96 -13.36 -13.94
C GLN A 93 -4.70 -12.96 -12.67
N ILE A 94 -5.54 -11.93 -12.70
CA ILE A 94 -6.18 -11.39 -11.49
C ILE A 94 -7.14 -12.40 -10.86
N GLU A 95 -8.08 -12.92 -11.62
CA GLU A 95 -9.08 -13.84 -11.09
C GLU A 95 -8.47 -15.14 -10.53
N PRO A 96 -7.57 -15.83 -11.26
CA PRO A 96 -6.90 -17.00 -10.67
C PRO A 96 -6.03 -16.64 -9.45
N LEU A 97 -5.38 -15.48 -9.46
CA LEU A 97 -4.61 -15.03 -8.30
C LEU A 97 -5.51 -14.87 -7.07
N HIS A 98 -6.65 -14.23 -7.22
CA HIS A 98 -7.61 -14.08 -6.11
C HIS A 98 -8.06 -15.44 -5.57
N ALA A 99 -8.34 -16.40 -6.45
CA ALA A 99 -8.71 -17.76 -6.05
C ALA A 99 -7.58 -18.43 -5.25
N MET A 100 -6.33 -18.28 -5.69
CA MET A 100 -5.18 -18.84 -5.02
C MET A 100 -4.95 -18.21 -3.64
N VAL A 101 -5.08 -16.89 -3.52
CA VAL A 101 -4.94 -16.18 -2.24
C VAL A 101 -5.95 -16.71 -1.23
N LYS A 102 -7.21 -16.85 -1.65
CA LYS A 102 -8.26 -17.39 -0.78
C LYS A 102 -7.98 -18.84 -0.39
N ALA A 103 -7.53 -19.65 -1.34
CA ALA A 103 -7.18 -21.05 -1.08
C ALA A 103 -5.97 -21.20 -0.16
N MET A 104 -5.11 -20.18 -0.08
CA MET A 104 -4.02 -20.12 0.90
C MET A 104 -4.53 -19.90 2.33
N GLY A 105 -5.81 -19.60 2.49
CA GLY A 105 -6.39 -19.30 3.80
C GLY A 105 -6.36 -17.81 4.17
N LEU A 106 -6.03 -16.94 3.21
CA LEU A 106 -5.92 -15.50 3.47
C LEU A 106 -7.22 -14.78 3.09
N PRO A 107 -7.76 -13.96 4.01
CA PRO A 107 -8.82 -13.03 3.63
C PRO A 107 -8.38 -12.10 2.49
N LEU A 108 -9.31 -11.79 1.62
CA LEU A 108 -9.08 -10.92 0.46
C LEU A 108 -10.17 -9.84 0.43
N MET A 109 -9.76 -8.62 0.12
CA MET A 109 -10.66 -7.48 0.10
C MET A 109 -10.44 -6.66 -1.17
N ALA A 110 -11.54 -6.24 -1.81
CA ALA A 110 -11.53 -5.31 -2.93
C ALA A 110 -12.87 -4.56 -2.91
N VAL A 111 -12.85 -3.28 -2.56
CA VAL A 111 -14.06 -2.48 -2.33
C VAL A 111 -14.24 -1.47 -3.46
N PRO A 112 -15.38 -1.50 -4.18
CA PRO A 112 -15.63 -0.52 -5.25
C PRO A 112 -15.71 0.91 -4.72
N GLY A 113 -15.30 1.86 -5.56
CA GLY A 113 -15.40 3.30 -5.27
C GLY A 113 -14.25 3.89 -4.47
N VAL A 114 -13.35 3.05 -3.95
CA VAL A 114 -12.16 3.47 -3.21
C VAL A 114 -10.94 2.68 -3.71
N GLU A 115 -9.76 3.11 -3.34
CA GLU A 115 -8.53 2.38 -3.65
C GLU A 115 -8.17 1.45 -2.49
N ALA A 116 -7.31 0.46 -2.77
CA ALA A 116 -6.80 -0.44 -1.75
C ALA A 116 -6.19 0.31 -0.56
N ASP A 117 -5.51 1.43 -0.83
CA ASP A 117 -4.93 2.30 0.19
C ASP A 117 -5.96 2.74 1.23
N ASP A 118 -7.17 3.05 0.78
CA ASP A 118 -8.26 3.54 1.64
C ASP A 118 -8.77 2.42 2.55
N ASP A 119 -8.91 1.21 2.03
CA ASP A 119 -9.28 0.05 2.83
C ASP A 119 -8.22 -0.24 3.89
N ILE A 120 -6.95 -0.22 3.47
CA ILE A 120 -5.82 -0.45 4.36
C ILE A 120 -5.78 0.62 5.46
N GLY A 121 -5.92 1.89 5.09
CA GLY A 121 -5.93 3.00 6.05
C GLY A 121 -7.06 2.88 7.06
N THR A 122 -8.24 2.49 6.59
CA THR A 122 -9.41 2.29 7.46
C THR A 122 -9.16 1.16 8.47
N LEU A 123 -8.68 0.01 8.00
CA LEU A 123 -8.38 -1.13 8.87
C LEU A 123 -7.25 -0.82 9.85
N ALA A 124 -6.22 -0.12 9.40
CA ALA A 124 -5.09 0.26 10.25
C ALA A 124 -5.54 1.18 11.40
N ARG A 125 -6.34 2.19 11.11
CA ARG A 125 -6.86 3.10 12.14
C ARG A 125 -7.82 2.39 13.11
N GLU A 126 -8.65 1.50 12.60
CA GLU A 126 -9.54 0.69 13.44
C GLU A 126 -8.74 -0.17 14.41
N ALA A 127 -7.73 -0.88 13.92
CA ALA A 127 -6.87 -1.72 14.73
C ALA A 127 -6.11 -0.91 15.79
N GLU A 128 -5.60 0.26 15.41
CA GLU A 128 -4.90 1.15 16.34
C GLU A 128 -5.79 1.57 17.51
N LYS A 129 -7.05 1.88 17.23
CA LYS A 129 -8.02 2.29 18.26
C LYS A 129 -8.23 1.22 19.33
N VAL A 130 -8.13 -0.05 18.98
CA VAL A 130 -8.27 -1.15 19.93
C VAL A 130 -6.92 -1.67 20.42
N GLY A 131 -5.84 -0.94 20.15
CA GLY A 131 -4.51 -1.28 20.64
C GLY A 131 -3.82 -2.42 19.91
N ARG A 132 -4.32 -2.80 18.73
CA ARG A 132 -3.71 -3.88 17.95
C ARG A 132 -2.55 -3.35 17.10
N PRO A 133 -1.33 -3.92 17.21
CA PRO A 133 -0.24 -3.54 16.32
C PRO A 133 -0.56 -3.89 14.86
N VAL A 134 -0.12 -3.04 13.95
CA VAL A 134 -0.37 -3.18 12.50
C VAL A 134 0.94 -3.18 11.74
N LEU A 135 1.08 -4.10 10.81
CA LEU A 135 2.16 -4.14 9.84
C LEU A 135 1.55 -4.03 8.43
N ILE A 136 1.87 -2.96 7.73
CA ILE A 136 1.42 -2.76 6.34
C ILE A 136 2.56 -3.15 5.41
N SER A 137 2.34 -4.15 4.56
CA SER A 137 3.32 -4.54 3.54
C SER A 137 2.96 -3.89 2.20
N THR A 138 3.77 -2.93 1.81
CA THR A 138 3.55 -2.11 0.60
C THR A 138 4.84 -1.55 0.06
N GLY A 139 4.88 -1.25 -1.22
CA GLY A 139 5.94 -0.46 -1.85
C GLY A 139 5.55 1.00 -2.08
N ASP A 140 4.35 1.38 -1.68
CA ASP A 140 3.81 2.72 -1.95
C ASP A 140 4.22 3.71 -0.84
N LYS A 141 4.94 4.76 -1.23
CA LYS A 141 5.40 5.82 -0.31
C LYS A 141 4.24 6.59 0.34
N ASP A 142 3.08 6.65 -0.30
CA ASP A 142 1.92 7.39 0.21
C ASP A 142 1.40 6.81 1.52
N MET A 143 1.62 5.52 1.72
CA MET A 143 1.26 4.83 2.97
C MET A 143 2.04 5.32 4.19
N ALA A 144 3.16 6.04 3.99
CA ALA A 144 3.93 6.60 5.10
C ALA A 144 3.10 7.56 5.97
N GLN A 145 2.04 8.14 5.42
CA GLN A 145 1.12 8.99 6.18
C GLN A 145 0.37 8.23 7.28
N LEU A 146 0.29 6.92 7.17
CA LEU A 146 -0.40 6.06 8.15
C LEU A 146 0.48 5.66 9.33
N VAL A 147 1.78 5.86 9.23
CA VAL A 147 2.74 5.38 10.23
C VAL A 147 2.55 6.10 11.57
N THR A 148 2.49 5.32 12.63
CA THR A 148 2.42 5.76 14.02
C THR A 148 3.27 4.77 14.84
N PRO A 149 3.43 4.97 16.16
CA PRO A 149 4.08 3.94 16.98
C PRO A 149 3.42 2.56 16.90
N GLY A 150 2.11 2.50 16.59
CA GLY A 150 1.37 1.24 16.46
C GLY A 150 1.19 0.74 15.03
N ILE A 151 1.55 1.53 14.03
CA ILE A 151 1.39 1.17 12.61
C ILE A 151 2.74 1.30 11.92
N THR A 152 3.27 0.19 11.45
CA THR A 152 4.60 0.09 10.82
C THR A 152 4.45 -0.33 9.37
N LEU A 153 5.28 0.22 8.48
CA LEU A 153 5.37 -0.23 7.09
C LEU A 153 6.54 -1.18 6.91
N ILE A 154 6.36 -2.16 6.04
CA ILE A 154 7.46 -2.97 5.53
C ILE A 154 7.41 -3.00 4.00
N ASN A 155 8.59 -2.76 3.40
CA ASN A 155 8.81 -2.99 1.98
C ASN A 155 9.68 -4.24 1.86
N THR A 156 9.08 -5.36 1.48
CA THR A 156 9.75 -6.66 1.45
C THR A 156 10.81 -6.78 0.34
N MET A 157 10.73 -5.92 -0.70
CA MET A 157 11.77 -5.92 -1.76
C MET A 157 13.08 -5.34 -1.29
N THR A 158 13.02 -4.23 -0.56
CA THR A 158 14.21 -3.56 -0.06
C THR A 158 14.54 -3.98 1.36
N ASN A 159 13.69 -4.81 1.96
CA ASN A 159 13.77 -5.24 3.35
C ASN A 159 13.84 -4.03 4.29
N THR A 160 13.06 -2.99 3.98
CA THR A 160 13.03 -1.73 4.70
C THR A 160 11.80 -1.69 5.61
N ILE A 161 12.02 -1.37 6.88
CA ILE A 161 10.95 -1.25 7.89
C ILE A 161 10.89 0.22 8.32
N LEU A 162 9.69 0.82 8.25
CA LEU A 162 9.49 2.23 8.58
C LEU A 162 8.53 2.40 9.75
N GLY A 163 9.09 2.84 10.88
CA GLY A 163 8.34 3.46 11.97
C GLY A 163 8.43 4.99 11.83
N PRO A 164 7.92 5.76 12.82
CA PRO A 164 7.89 7.22 12.72
C PRO A 164 9.26 7.86 12.46
N ASP A 165 10.31 7.43 13.15
CA ASP A 165 11.65 8.00 12.99
C ASP A 165 12.25 7.70 11.62
N GLU A 166 11.99 6.50 11.10
CA GLU A 166 12.48 6.09 9.78
C GLU A 166 11.78 6.87 8.66
N VAL A 167 10.51 7.25 8.85
CA VAL A 167 9.82 8.12 7.91
C VAL A 167 10.51 9.47 7.83
N VAL A 168 10.87 10.07 8.96
CA VAL A 168 11.62 11.34 9.01
C VAL A 168 12.96 11.20 8.29
N THR A 169 13.70 10.13 8.57
CA THR A 169 14.99 9.89 7.93
C THR A 169 14.87 9.76 6.42
N LYS A 170 13.85 9.05 5.95
CA LYS A 170 13.67 8.76 4.52
C LYS A 170 13.10 9.94 3.74
N TYR A 171 12.08 10.62 4.30
CA TYR A 171 11.33 11.66 3.57
C TYR A 171 11.63 13.08 4.03
N GLY A 172 12.32 13.24 5.15
CA GLY A 172 12.65 14.56 5.70
C GLY A 172 11.50 15.22 6.46
N VAL A 173 10.36 14.53 6.59
CA VAL A 173 9.20 15.02 7.35
C VAL A 173 8.58 13.87 8.13
N PRO A 174 7.90 14.16 9.26
CA PRO A 174 7.23 13.12 10.03
C PRO A 174 5.97 12.61 9.33
N PRO A 175 5.41 11.47 9.75
CA PRO A 175 4.19 10.93 9.15
C PRO A 175 3.04 11.94 9.06
N GLU A 176 2.89 12.79 10.05
CA GLU A 176 1.83 13.80 10.13
C GLU A 176 1.92 14.86 9.03
N LEU A 177 3.07 15.00 8.39
CA LEU A 177 3.30 15.98 7.32
C LEU A 177 3.49 15.31 5.93
N ILE A 178 3.33 14.01 5.81
CA ILE A 178 3.47 13.33 4.53
C ILE A 178 2.42 13.80 3.52
N ILE A 179 1.18 13.98 3.94
CA ILE A 179 0.11 14.46 3.04
C ILE A 179 0.46 15.87 2.54
N ASP A 180 0.88 16.76 3.44
CA ASP A 180 1.31 18.11 3.09
C ASP A 180 2.50 18.10 2.14
N PHE A 181 3.44 17.19 2.37
CA PHE A 181 4.61 17.01 1.52
C PHE A 181 4.19 16.66 0.09
N LEU A 182 3.29 15.68 -0.06
CA LEU A 182 2.76 15.27 -1.36
C LEU A 182 1.93 16.38 -2.00
N ALA A 183 1.16 17.11 -1.20
CA ALA A 183 0.36 18.24 -1.70
C ALA A 183 1.23 19.35 -2.28
N LEU A 184 2.39 19.60 -1.70
CA LEU A 184 3.31 20.64 -2.18
C LEU A 184 4.10 20.19 -3.39
N MET A 185 4.76 19.04 -3.33
CA MET A 185 5.61 18.61 -4.43
C MET A 185 4.88 17.89 -5.55
N GLY A 186 3.67 17.41 -5.28
CA GLY A 186 2.92 16.58 -6.22
C GLY A 186 3.43 15.16 -6.29
N ASP A 187 2.78 14.36 -7.11
CA ASP A 187 3.16 12.97 -7.35
C ASP A 187 2.86 12.64 -8.82
N SER A 188 3.92 12.58 -9.62
CA SER A 188 3.78 12.32 -11.06
C SER A 188 3.21 10.93 -11.35
N SER A 189 3.46 9.94 -10.49
CA SER A 189 2.96 8.59 -10.69
C SER A 189 1.44 8.50 -10.60
N ASP A 190 0.81 9.34 -9.77
CA ASP A 190 -0.65 9.41 -9.60
C ASP A 190 -1.24 10.62 -10.33
N ASN A 191 -0.41 11.41 -11.00
CA ASN A 191 -0.80 12.66 -11.64
C ASN A 191 -1.41 13.66 -10.65
N ILE A 192 -0.87 13.70 -9.44
CA ILE A 192 -1.22 14.69 -8.43
C ILE A 192 -0.39 15.95 -8.75
N PRO A 193 -1.05 17.10 -9.00
CA PRO A 193 -0.34 18.25 -9.56
C PRO A 193 0.69 18.90 -8.63
N GLY A 194 0.38 19.03 -7.34
CA GLY A 194 1.24 19.77 -6.43
C GLY A 194 1.25 21.27 -6.78
N VAL A 195 2.18 21.99 -6.16
CA VAL A 195 2.41 23.42 -6.45
C VAL A 195 3.51 23.52 -7.51
N PRO A 196 3.24 24.13 -8.68
CA PRO A 196 4.26 24.26 -9.71
C PRO A 196 5.54 24.92 -9.20
N GLY A 197 6.68 24.31 -9.51
CA GLY A 197 7.98 24.79 -9.09
C GLY A 197 8.40 24.42 -7.68
N VAL A 198 7.58 23.69 -6.93
CA VAL A 198 7.96 23.18 -5.61
C VAL A 198 8.40 21.72 -5.75
N GLY A 199 9.67 21.47 -5.55
CA GLY A 199 10.23 20.13 -5.55
C GLY A 199 10.39 19.58 -4.14
N GLU A 200 11.05 18.42 -4.04
CA GLU A 200 11.21 17.71 -2.77
C GLU A 200 11.91 18.56 -1.71
N LYS A 201 13.04 19.16 -2.04
CA LYS A 201 13.82 19.93 -1.07
C LYS A 201 13.12 21.19 -0.60
N THR A 202 12.44 21.89 -1.51
CA THR A 202 11.67 23.07 -1.17
C THR A 202 10.49 22.71 -0.26
N ALA A 203 9.78 21.64 -0.58
CA ALA A 203 8.68 21.16 0.25
C ALA A 203 9.18 20.78 1.66
N GLN A 204 10.30 20.07 1.75
CA GLN A 204 10.90 19.73 3.03
C GLN A 204 11.26 20.98 3.85
N ALA A 205 11.88 21.97 3.21
CA ALA A 205 12.26 23.21 3.89
C ALA A 205 11.06 23.97 4.43
N LEU A 206 9.98 24.06 3.64
CA LEU A 206 8.74 24.71 4.08
C LEU A 206 8.13 24.01 5.29
N LEU A 207 7.99 22.70 5.21
CA LEU A 207 7.34 21.90 6.27
C LEU A 207 8.20 21.82 7.54
N GLN A 208 9.51 21.64 7.40
CA GLN A 208 10.42 21.61 8.53
C GLN A 208 10.50 22.98 9.22
N GLY A 209 10.40 24.05 8.44
CA GLY A 209 10.50 25.41 8.97
C GLY A 209 9.23 25.91 9.65
N LEU A 210 8.06 25.63 9.07
CA LEU A 210 6.80 26.21 9.53
C LEU A 210 5.71 25.22 9.85
N GLY A 211 5.74 24.02 9.27
CA GLY A 211 4.68 23.04 9.45
C GLY A 211 3.81 22.88 8.19
N GLY A 212 2.58 22.38 8.37
CA GLY A 212 1.73 22.00 7.25
C GLY A 212 1.13 23.15 6.44
N LEU A 213 0.29 22.80 5.45
CA LEU A 213 -0.33 23.80 4.55
C LEU A 213 -1.08 24.87 5.28
N ASP A 214 -1.86 24.51 6.29
CA ASP A 214 -2.65 25.50 7.02
C ASP A 214 -1.77 26.55 7.69
N THR A 215 -0.64 26.15 8.25
CA THR A 215 0.33 27.08 8.83
C THR A 215 0.99 27.96 7.78
N LEU A 216 1.37 27.36 6.64
CA LEU A 216 1.99 28.10 5.54
C LEU A 216 1.07 29.21 5.01
N TYR A 217 -0.22 28.93 4.90
CA TYR A 217 -1.20 29.89 4.42
C TYR A 217 -1.66 30.89 5.49
N ALA A 218 -1.57 30.50 6.77
CA ALA A 218 -1.90 31.40 7.88
C ALA A 218 -0.78 32.40 8.20
N GLU A 219 0.48 32.02 7.94
CA GLU A 219 1.65 32.82 8.31
C GLU A 219 2.61 32.99 7.11
N PRO A 220 2.11 33.53 5.97
CA PRO A 220 2.92 33.61 4.75
C PRO A 220 4.16 34.50 4.91
N GLU A 221 4.12 35.48 5.80
CA GLU A 221 5.23 36.40 6.05
C GLU A 221 6.46 35.70 6.66
N LYS A 222 6.28 34.55 7.29
CA LYS A 222 7.39 33.79 7.86
C LYS A 222 8.15 32.97 6.81
N ILE A 223 7.58 32.74 5.65
CA ILE A 223 8.20 31.94 4.59
C ILE A 223 9.48 32.58 4.08
N ALA A 224 9.49 33.90 3.92
CA ALA A 224 10.64 34.64 3.42
C ALA A 224 11.88 34.52 4.31
N GLY A 225 11.68 34.21 5.59
CA GLY A 225 12.76 34.03 6.55
C GLY A 225 13.41 32.66 6.55
N LEU A 226 12.87 31.72 5.76
CA LEU A 226 13.41 30.37 5.69
C LEU A 226 14.66 30.31 4.80
N ALA A 227 15.54 29.37 5.11
CA ALA A 227 16.84 29.24 4.45
C ALA A 227 16.76 28.28 3.25
N PHE A 228 16.09 28.70 2.19
CA PHE A 228 16.12 27.97 0.92
C PHE A 228 16.06 28.95 -0.25
N ARG A 229 16.49 28.45 -1.42
CA ARG A 229 16.52 29.27 -2.63
C ARG A 229 15.11 29.56 -3.10
N GLY A 230 14.74 30.84 -3.24
CA GLY A 230 13.41 31.26 -3.67
C GLY A 230 12.45 31.54 -2.52
N ALA A 231 12.94 31.55 -1.28
CA ALA A 231 12.10 31.79 -0.10
C ALA A 231 11.34 33.11 -0.17
N LYS A 232 11.95 34.15 -0.72
CA LYS A 232 11.35 35.50 -0.78
C LYS A 232 10.14 35.59 -1.72
N THR A 233 10.06 34.72 -2.72
CA THR A 233 8.94 34.73 -3.70
C THR A 233 7.97 33.56 -3.49
N MET A 234 8.24 32.71 -2.53
CA MET A 234 7.47 31.49 -2.33
C MET A 234 6.05 31.73 -1.84
N ALA A 235 5.86 32.71 -0.93
CA ALA A 235 4.54 33.04 -0.40
C ALA A 235 3.56 33.42 -1.51
N ALA A 236 4.00 34.24 -2.47
CA ALA A 236 3.18 34.63 -3.62
C ALA A 236 2.86 33.43 -4.50
N LYS A 237 3.82 32.56 -4.74
CA LYS A 237 3.63 31.33 -5.53
C LYS A 237 2.60 30.41 -4.87
N LEU A 238 2.69 30.22 -3.57
CA LEU A 238 1.73 29.41 -2.82
C LEU A 238 0.33 30.00 -2.89
N GLU A 239 0.20 31.32 -2.71
CA GLU A 239 -1.09 32.00 -2.76
C GLU A 239 -1.75 31.84 -4.15
N GLN A 240 -1.00 31.99 -5.21
CA GLN A 240 -1.49 31.80 -6.57
C GLN A 240 -1.95 30.37 -6.85
N ASN A 241 -1.41 29.40 -6.12
CA ASN A 241 -1.67 27.98 -6.33
C ASN A 241 -2.40 27.33 -5.16
N LYS A 242 -3.08 28.13 -4.33
CA LYS A 242 -3.74 27.63 -3.11
C LYS A 242 -4.77 26.54 -3.41
N GLU A 243 -5.61 26.75 -4.43
CA GLU A 243 -6.65 25.77 -4.78
C GLU A 243 -6.04 24.42 -5.19
N VAL A 244 -4.99 24.46 -6.04
CA VAL A 244 -4.35 23.22 -6.50
C VAL A 244 -3.57 22.54 -5.40
N ALA A 245 -3.03 23.30 -4.44
CA ALA A 245 -2.36 22.72 -3.27
C ALA A 245 -3.36 21.93 -2.42
N TYR A 246 -4.52 22.49 -2.13
CA TYR A 246 -5.55 21.81 -1.35
C TYR A 246 -6.23 20.67 -2.12
N LEU A 247 -6.39 20.80 -3.43
CA LEU A 247 -6.84 19.69 -4.26
C LEU A 247 -5.84 18.52 -4.17
N SER A 248 -4.56 18.83 -4.31
CA SER A 248 -3.49 17.83 -4.20
C SER A 248 -3.48 17.16 -2.81
N TYR A 249 -3.72 17.95 -1.76
CA TYR A 249 -3.87 17.45 -0.41
C TYR A 249 -5.02 16.42 -0.31
N GLN A 250 -6.18 16.74 -0.86
CA GLN A 250 -7.32 15.82 -0.88
C GLN A 250 -7.01 14.54 -1.65
N LEU A 251 -6.37 14.65 -2.81
CA LEU A 251 -6.02 13.49 -3.62
C LEU A 251 -5.01 12.58 -2.93
N ALA A 252 -4.05 13.16 -2.21
CA ALA A 252 -3.00 12.41 -1.51
C ALA A 252 -3.49 11.80 -0.18
N THR A 253 -4.60 12.28 0.36
CA THR A 253 -5.11 11.81 1.65
C THR A 253 -5.79 10.45 1.53
N ILE A 254 -5.29 9.48 2.28
CA ILE A 254 -5.90 8.16 2.37
C ILE A 254 -7.18 8.28 3.21
N LYS A 255 -8.29 7.76 2.67
CA LYS A 255 -9.58 7.72 3.38
C LYS A 255 -9.51 6.65 4.46
N THR A 256 -9.82 7.02 5.69
CA THR A 256 -9.72 6.10 6.84
C THR A 256 -11.08 5.78 7.48
N ASP A 257 -12.17 6.10 6.79
CA ASP A 257 -13.55 5.88 7.26
C ASP A 257 -14.41 5.14 6.21
N VAL A 258 -13.80 4.28 5.42
CA VAL A 258 -14.52 3.46 4.43
C VAL A 258 -15.44 2.49 5.17
N GLU A 259 -16.68 2.35 4.69
CA GLU A 259 -17.59 1.33 5.21
C GLU A 259 -17.16 -0.04 4.70
N LEU A 260 -16.71 -0.88 5.62
CA LEU A 260 -16.21 -2.22 5.31
C LEU A 260 -17.14 -3.27 5.92
N GLU A 261 -17.39 -4.34 5.17
CA GLU A 261 -18.19 -5.48 5.65
C GLU A 261 -17.48 -6.25 6.76
N LEU A 262 -16.12 -6.31 6.65
CA LEU A 262 -15.28 -7.00 7.64
C LEU A 262 -14.45 -6.00 8.42
N GLY A 263 -14.45 -6.13 9.73
CA GLY A 263 -13.53 -5.40 10.60
C GLY A 263 -12.23 -6.15 10.82
N CYS A 264 -11.28 -5.52 11.48
CA CYS A 264 -9.95 -6.10 11.70
C CYS A 264 -9.99 -7.42 12.47
N GLU A 265 -10.99 -7.65 13.31
CA GLU A 265 -11.13 -8.89 14.07
C GLU A 265 -11.65 -10.07 13.24
N ASP A 266 -12.25 -9.78 12.10
CA ASP A 266 -12.82 -10.79 11.21
C ASP A 266 -11.79 -11.38 10.23
N LEU A 267 -10.59 -10.84 10.20
CA LEU A 267 -9.56 -11.15 9.20
C LEU A 267 -8.68 -12.34 9.61
N LEU A 268 -9.31 -13.40 10.09
CA LEU A 268 -8.60 -14.59 10.55
C LEU A 268 -7.94 -15.33 9.40
N VAL A 269 -6.66 -15.66 9.58
CA VAL A 269 -5.92 -16.53 8.67
C VAL A 269 -6.34 -17.96 8.93
N ALA A 270 -6.80 -18.66 7.90
CA ALA A 270 -7.21 -20.06 7.98
C ALA A 270 -6.12 -20.97 7.44
N GLN A 271 -6.25 -22.27 7.71
CA GLN A 271 -5.39 -23.26 7.06
C GLN A 271 -5.64 -23.27 5.55
N PRO A 272 -4.60 -23.50 4.74
CA PRO A 272 -4.77 -23.62 3.30
C PRO A 272 -5.74 -24.76 2.95
N ILE A 273 -6.50 -24.56 1.87
CA ILE A 273 -7.39 -25.57 1.33
C ILE A 273 -6.62 -26.35 0.26
N ALA A 274 -6.02 -27.46 0.65
CA ALA A 274 -5.08 -28.21 -0.18
C ALA A 274 -5.64 -28.61 -1.53
N ASP A 275 -6.89 -29.11 -1.59
CA ASP A 275 -7.50 -29.55 -2.84
C ASP A 275 -7.68 -28.40 -3.84
N GLU A 276 -8.08 -27.23 -3.35
CA GLU A 276 -8.24 -26.04 -4.19
C GLU A 276 -6.90 -25.52 -4.70
N LEU A 277 -5.88 -25.50 -3.85
CA LEU A 277 -4.52 -25.14 -4.26
C LEU A 277 -3.99 -26.10 -5.31
N LEU A 278 -4.15 -27.40 -5.11
CA LEU A 278 -3.70 -28.41 -6.06
C LEU A 278 -4.35 -28.25 -7.42
N THR A 279 -5.67 -28.01 -7.46
CA THR A 279 -6.40 -27.79 -8.70
C THR A 279 -5.83 -26.60 -9.47
N LEU A 280 -5.59 -25.49 -8.78
CA LEU A 280 -5.06 -24.27 -9.38
C LEU A 280 -3.59 -24.45 -9.79
N PHE A 281 -2.76 -25.02 -8.94
CA PHE A 281 -1.34 -25.19 -9.23
C PHE A 281 -1.12 -26.19 -10.38
N LYS A 282 -1.96 -27.21 -10.52
CA LYS A 282 -1.91 -28.14 -11.66
C LYS A 282 -2.31 -27.43 -12.94
N LYS A 283 -3.36 -26.63 -12.91
CA LYS A 283 -3.82 -25.87 -14.09
C LYS A 283 -2.72 -24.93 -14.60
N TYR A 284 -2.05 -24.21 -13.70
CA TYR A 284 -1.03 -23.22 -14.06
C TYR A 284 0.39 -23.78 -14.06
N GLU A 285 0.53 -25.08 -13.74
CA GLU A 285 1.80 -25.82 -13.82
C GLU A 285 2.88 -25.33 -12.86
N PHE A 286 2.46 -24.98 -11.65
CA PHE A 286 3.40 -24.64 -10.56
C PHE A 286 3.92 -25.92 -9.88
N LYS A 287 4.75 -26.66 -10.60
CA LYS A 287 5.16 -28.03 -10.26
C LYS A 287 5.76 -28.19 -8.88
N ARG A 288 6.65 -27.26 -8.49
CA ARG A 288 7.29 -27.31 -7.19
C ARG A 288 6.28 -27.15 -6.05
N TRP A 289 5.32 -26.27 -6.25
CA TRP A 289 4.27 -26.02 -5.25
C TRP A 289 3.26 -27.14 -5.15
N ILE A 290 3.02 -27.85 -6.24
CA ILE A 290 2.21 -29.09 -6.22
C ILE A 290 2.86 -30.09 -5.26
N THR A 291 4.16 -30.32 -5.41
CA THR A 291 4.91 -31.22 -4.53
C THR A 291 4.87 -30.74 -3.08
N ASP A 292 5.05 -29.46 -2.84
CA ASP A 292 4.98 -28.89 -1.50
C ASP A 292 3.62 -29.09 -0.83
N VAL A 293 2.53 -28.88 -1.57
CA VAL A 293 1.17 -29.09 -1.06
C VAL A 293 0.93 -30.57 -0.77
N GLU A 294 1.29 -31.46 -1.70
CA GLU A 294 1.09 -32.91 -1.54
C GLU A 294 1.86 -33.48 -0.36
N SER A 295 3.03 -32.93 -0.07
CA SER A 295 3.86 -33.36 1.07
C SER A 295 3.55 -32.64 2.39
N GLY A 296 2.56 -31.73 2.40
CA GLY A 296 2.20 -30.95 3.58
C GLY A 296 3.19 -29.85 3.92
N LYS A 297 4.10 -29.50 3.02
CA LYS A 297 5.16 -28.51 3.24
C LYS A 297 4.88 -27.14 2.61
N TRP A 298 3.69 -26.94 2.06
CA TRP A 298 3.39 -25.68 1.39
C TRP A 298 3.45 -24.49 2.34
N MET A 299 2.65 -24.54 3.40
CA MET A 299 2.60 -23.46 4.37
C MET A 299 2.13 -24.03 5.72
N GLN A 300 2.98 -23.93 6.73
CA GLN A 300 2.61 -24.35 8.08
C GLN A 300 2.30 -23.12 8.91
N VAL A 301 1.02 -22.94 9.24
CA VAL A 301 0.54 -21.80 10.00
C VAL A 301 0.19 -22.26 11.40
N LYS A 302 0.89 -21.71 12.41
CA LYS A 302 0.73 -22.09 13.81
C LYS A 302 -0.52 -21.47 14.41
N GLY A 303 -1.22 -22.23 15.25
CA GLY A 303 -2.32 -21.71 16.07
C GLY A 303 -3.58 -21.30 15.30
N VAL A 304 -3.70 -21.72 14.05
CA VAL A 304 -4.85 -21.39 13.20
C VAL A 304 -5.79 -22.59 13.14
N LYS A 305 -7.10 -22.32 13.15
CA LYS A 305 -8.11 -23.37 13.04
C LYS A 305 -8.04 -24.04 11.66
N PRO A 306 -8.33 -25.34 11.58
CA PRO A 306 -8.44 -26.01 10.28
C PRO A 306 -9.44 -25.31 9.38
N ALA A 307 -9.21 -25.39 8.06
CA ALA A 307 -10.13 -24.84 7.08
C ALA A 307 -11.51 -25.49 7.26
N ALA A 308 -12.56 -24.67 7.11
CA ALA A 308 -13.92 -25.19 7.09
C ALA A 308 -14.09 -26.08 5.88
N LYS A 309 -14.67 -27.28 6.09
CA LYS A 309 -14.96 -28.22 4.99
C LYS A 309 -16.20 -27.79 4.23
#